data_ae4460936109289c733ab6557b87b528
#
_entry.id   ae4460936109289c733ab6557b87b528
#
_cell.length_a   1.000
_cell.length_b   1.000
_cell.length_c   1.000
_cell.angle_alpha   90.00
_cell.angle_beta   90.00
_cell.angle_gamma   90.00
#
_symmetry.space_group_name_H-M   'P 1'
#
loop_
_entity.id
_entity.type
_entity.pdbx_description
1 polymer ?
#
loop_
_entity_poly.entity_id
_entity_poly.type
_entity_poly.pdbx_seq_one_letter_code
_entity_poly.pdbx_strand_id
1 'polypeptide(L)'
;MLFRSVPGDLITINAGTDNGIEVGQEFYSRRVLLDSRRAASREHPGVVRTTGWIKVYAVDKKMSLATITHACETIDVGGYLEPFTLPEAPPTVALAPAQKDNYGRILIGDDRRKSFGQGDFMIVDRGSNHGIAVGSRFVVYRDKLLAKNFLYDLGEAVAVDVRPDSATLQVLVSRDAFRSGDYVALRK
;
A
#
# COMPACT_ATOMS: atom_id res chain seq x y z
N MET A 1 6.47 6.24 29.02
CA MET A 1 7.29 5.08 28.60
C MET A 1 6.68 4.60 27.28
N LEU A 2 7.36 4.80 26.16
CA LEU A 2 6.88 4.34 24.84
C LEU A 2 7.25 2.84 24.75
N PHE A 3 6.26 1.96 24.90
CA PHE A 3 6.42 0.56 24.59
C PHE A 3 6.56 0.45 23.07
N ARG A 4 7.72 0.10 22.58
CA ARG A 4 7.92 -0.28 21.18
C ARG A 4 7.66 -1.78 21.08
N SER A 5 6.66 -2.16 20.30
CA SER A 5 6.43 -3.55 19.94
C SER A 5 7.61 -4.07 19.12
N VAL A 6 8.26 -5.11 19.58
CA VAL A 6 9.41 -5.72 18.92
C VAL A 6 9.08 -7.18 18.54
N PRO A 7 9.78 -7.77 17.56
CA PRO A 7 9.66 -9.19 17.28
C PRO A 7 9.90 -10.04 18.55
N GLY A 8 9.01 -11.01 18.79
CA GLY A 8 8.99 -11.83 19.98
C GLY A 8 8.04 -11.36 21.07
N ASP A 9 7.57 -10.12 21.05
CA ASP A 9 6.56 -9.64 21.99
C ASP A 9 5.23 -10.39 21.79
N LEU A 10 4.50 -10.56 22.90
CA LEU A 10 3.17 -11.17 22.90
C LEU A 10 2.10 -10.08 22.93
N ILE A 11 1.09 -10.27 22.10
CA ILE A 11 -0.10 -9.42 22.04
C ILE A 11 -1.36 -10.26 22.18
N THR A 12 -2.42 -9.65 22.70
CA THR A 12 -3.74 -10.26 22.79
C THR A 12 -4.61 -9.80 21.63
N ILE A 13 -5.30 -10.74 21.00
CA ILE A 13 -6.30 -10.52 19.95
C ILE A 13 -7.67 -10.73 20.59
N ASN A 14 -8.61 -9.84 20.32
CA ASN A 14 -10.01 -9.91 20.78
C ASN A 14 -10.88 -10.83 19.90
N ALA A 15 -10.32 -11.91 19.39
CA ALA A 15 -10.97 -12.95 18.62
C ALA A 15 -10.37 -14.31 18.97
N GLY A 16 -11.16 -15.35 18.92
CA GLY A 16 -10.78 -16.72 19.27
C GLY A 16 -11.41 -17.77 18.36
N THR A 17 -11.56 -19.01 18.84
CA THR A 17 -12.16 -20.10 18.06
C THR A 17 -13.58 -19.78 17.59
N ASP A 18 -14.35 -19.00 18.37
CA ASP A 18 -15.71 -18.56 17.98
C ASP A 18 -15.69 -17.66 16.72
N ASN A 19 -14.53 -17.08 16.39
CA ASN A 19 -14.30 -16.24 15.21
C ASN A 19 -13.46 -16.96 14.13
N GLY A 20 -13.22 -18.27 14.28
CA GLY A 20 -12.43 -19.03 13.32
C GLY A 20 -10.93 -18.83 13.42
N ILE A 21 -10.43 -18.33 14.56
CA ILE A 21 -8.98 -18.20 14.80
C ILE A 21 -8.42 -19.56 15.23
N GLU A 22 -7.29 -19.93 14.64
CA GLU A 22 -6.57 -21.17 14.92
C GLU A 22 -5.11 -20.89 15.28
N VAL A 23 -4.51 -21.80 16.06
CA VAL A 23 -3.08 -21.75 16.38
C VAL A 23 -2.26 -21.87 15.09
N GLY A 24 -1.24 -21.05 14.97
CA GLY A 24 -0.35 -21.03 13.82
C GLY A 24 -0.79 -20.11 12.67
N GLN A 25 -2.03 -19.61 12.68
CA GLN A 25 -2.46 -18.61 11.70
C GLN A 25 -1.59 -17.36 11.77
N GLU A 26 -1.37 -16.75 10.61
CA GLU A 26 -0.60 -15.54 10.47
C GLU A 26 -1.47 -14.40 9.93
N PHE A 27 -1.21 -13.20 10.43
CA PHE A 27 -1.95 -12.00 10.05
C PHE A 27 -1.01 -10.81 9.85
N TYR A 28 -1.35 -9.95 8.91
CA TYR A 28 -0.86 -8.58 8.90
C TYR A 28 -1.55 -7.78 10.00
N SER A 29 -0.79 -7.04 10.78
CA SER A 29 -1.33 -5.96 11.60
C SER A 29 -1.44 -4.69 10.75
N ARG A 30 -2.63 -4.11 10.68
CA ARG A 30 -2.98 -2.97 9.82
C ARG A 30 -3.51 -1.80 10.64
N ARG A 31 -3.19 -0.60 10.21
CA ARG A 31 -3.74 0.64 10.78
C ARG A 31 -4.23 1.56 9.67
N VAL A 32 -5.42 2.14 9.85
CA VAL A 32 -5.93 3.17 8.94
C VAL A 32 -5.37 4.52 9.37
N LEU A 33 -4.71 5.20 8.44
CA LEU A 33 -4.27 6.57 8.62
C LEU A 33 -5.31 7.49 8.00
N LEU A 34 -6.01 8.26 8.84
CA LEU A 34 -6.91 9.30 8.38
C LEU A 34 -6.09 10.54 7.99
N ASP A 35 -6.18 10.96 6.73
CA ASP A 35 -5.62 12.25 6.32
C ASP A 35 -6.62 13.36 6.61
N SER A 36 -6.41 14.06 7.72
CA SER A 36 -7.26 15.18 8.16
C SER A 36 -7.22 16.40 7.25
N ARG A 37 -6.27 16.47 6.30
CA ARG A 37 -6.10 17.63 5.40
C ARG A 37 -6.81 17.47 4.06
N ARG A 38 -7.08 16.25 3.66
CA ARG A 38 -7.99 15.92 2.57
C ARG A 38 -9.17 15.24 3.23
N ALA A 39 -10.23 16.00 3.48
CA ALA A 39 -11.51 15.42 3.85
C ALA A 39 -11.69 14.21 2.95
N ALA A 40 -11.68 13.03 3.56
CA ALA A 40 -11.77 11.78 2.83
C ALA A 40 -12.92 11.94 1.85
N SER A 41 -12.62 11.92 0.55
CA SER A 41 -13.69 11.75 -0.41
C SER A 41 -14.32 10.41 -0.04
N ARG A 42 -15.63 10.24 -0.21
CA ARG A 42 -16.30 8.96 0.07
C ARG A 42 -15.65 7.78 -0.65
N GLU A 43 -14.83 8.06 -1.66
CA GLU A 43 -14.12 7.10 -2.50
C GLU A 43 -12.77 6.64 -1.92
N HIS A 44 -12.13 7.47 -1.06
CA HIS A 44 -10.79 7.17 -0.54
C HIS A 44 -10.72 7.44 0.98
N PRO A 45 -11.29 6.55 1.80
CA PRO A 45 -11.48 6.80 3.24
C PRO A 45 -10.19 6.86 4.06
N GLY A 46 -9.04 6.51 3.50
CA GLY A 46 -7.77 6.59 4.21
C GLY A 46 -6.68 5.70 3.61
N VAL A 47 -5.47 5.86 4.09
CA VAL A 47 -4.32 5.01 3.78
C VAL A 47 -4.24 3.90 4.80
N VAL A 48 -4.24 2.65 4.36
CA VAL A 48 -3.98 1.49 5.21
C VAL A 48 -2.48 1.25 5.26
N ARG A 49 -1.95 1.19 6.47
CA ARG A 49 -0.53 0.90 6.70
C ARG A 49 -0.37 -0.44 7.40
N THR A 50 0.59 -1.24 6.92
CA THR A 50 1.03 -2.44 7.62
C THR A 50 1.96 -2.03 8.74
N THR A 51 1.61 -2.37 9.98
CA THR A 51 2.44 -2.10 11.16
C THR A 51 3.34 -3.28 11.52
N GLY A 52 3.00 -4.47 11.05
CA GLY A 52 3.80 -5.68 11.26
C GLY A 52 3.08 -6.95 10.89
N TRP A 53 3.68 -8.09 11.25
CA TRP A 53 3.11 -9.43 11.11
C TRP A 53 3.10 -10.12 12.45
N ILE A 54 2.05 -10.90 12.67
CA ILE A 54 1.85 -11.65 13.89
C ILE A 54 1.49 -13.08 13.58
N LYS A 55 1.82 -13.99 14.51
CA LYS A 55 1.47 -15.41 14.43
C LYS A 55 0.76 -15.83 15.70
N VAL A 56 -0.37 -16.49 15.56
CA VAL A 56 -1.18 -16.97 16.67
C VAL A 56 -0.45 -18.11 17.38
N TYR A 57 -0.25 -17.95 18.69
CA TYR A 57 0.45 -18.89 19.54
C TYR A 57 -0.51 -19.75 20.38
N ALA A 58 -1.58 -19.15 20.92
CA ALA A 58 -2.59 -19.82 21.72
C ALA A 58 -3.97 -19.22 21.44
N VAL A 59 -4.99 -20.03 21.52
CA VAL A 59 -6.37 -19.63 21.22
C VAL A 59 -7.31 -20.12 22.31
N ASP A 60 -8.18 -19.24 22.82
CA ASP A 60 -9.35 -19.56 23.63
C ASP A 60 -10.61 -19.22 22.80
N LYS A 61 -11.80 -19.43 23.36
CA LYS A 61 -13.09 -19.20 22.67
C LYS A 61 -13.23 -17.79 22.11
N LYS A 62 -12.88 -16.76 22.88
CA LYS A 62 -13.12 -15.34 22.56
C LYS A 62 -11.85 -14.51 22.39
N MET A 63 -10.71 -15.06 22.71
CA MET A 63 -9.43 -14.35 22.75
C MET A 63 -8.33 -15.25 22.23
N SER A 64 -7.28 -14.64 21.68
CA SER A 64 -6.08 -15.34 21.24
C SER A 64 -4.84 -14.59 21.67
N LEU A 65 -3.76 -15.33 21.87
CA LEU A 65 -2.43 -14.81 22.10
C LEU A 65 -1.59 -14.99 20.85
N ALA A 66 -0.97 -13.93 20.38
CA ALA A 66 -0.11 -13.95 19.21
C ALA A 66 1.27 -13.39 19.53
N THR A 67 2.27 -13.84 18.82
CA THR A 67 3.61 -13.27 18.86
C THR A 67 3.83 -12.38 17.64
N ILE A 68 4.53 -11.27 17.83
CA ILE A 68 4.97 -10.40 16.74
C ILE A 68 6.15 -11.08 16.05
N THR A 69 5.99 -11.41 14.76
CA THR A 69 7.07 -11.99 13.96
C THR A 69 7.90 -10.93 13.26
N HIS A 70 7.24 -9.83 12.84
CA HIS A 70 7.89 -8.66 12.26
C HIS A 70 7.19 -7.39 12.72
N ALA A 71 7.96 -6.35 13.05
CA ALA A 71 7.46 -5.02 13.38
C ALA A 71 8.06 -4.00 12.40
N CYS A 72 7.20 -3.40 11.55
CA CYS A 72 7.56 -2.29 10.67
C CYS A 72 7.39 -0.95 11.39
N GLU A 73 6.37 -0.88 12.26
CA GLU A 73 6.04 0.24 13.14
C GLU A 73 5.52 -0.29 14.48
N THR A 74 5.19 0.61 15.41
CA THR A 74 4.53 0.23 16.66
C THR A 74 3.17 -0.40 16.37
N ILE A 75 2.93 -1.58 16.92
CA ILE A 75 1.63 -2.26 16.88
C ILE A 75 0.84 -1.81 18.11
N ASP A 76 -0.18 -0.99 17.87
CA ASP A 76 -1.01 -0.40 18.91
C ASP A 76 -2.42 -1.02 18.95
N VAL A 77 -3.10 -0.83 20.07
CA VAL A 77 -4.52 -1.17 20.22
C VAL A 77 -5.35 -0.31 19.24
N GLY A 78 -6.35 -0.92 18.61
CA GLY A 78 -7.24 -0.25 17.63
C GLY A 78 -6.85 -0.47 16.17
N GLY A 79 -5.75 -1.18 15.90
CA GLY A 79 -5.46 -1.76 14.60
C GLY A 79 -6.41 -2.92 14.29
N TYR A 80 -6.44 -3.37 13.04
CA TYR A 80 -7.16 -4.57 12.63
C TYR A 80 -6.20 -5.60 12.00
N LEU A 81 -6.65 -6.84 11.94
CA LEU A 81 -5.88 -7.94 11.39
C LEU A 81 -6.44 -8.33 10.02
N GLU A 82 -5.55 -8.57 9.08
CA GLU A 82 -5.85 -9.09 7.75
C GLU A 82 -5.08 -10.41 7.56
N PRO A 83 -5.71 -11.49 7.06
CA PRO A 83 -5.00 -12.75 6.84
C PRO A 83 -3.71 -12.55 6.04
N PHE A 84 -2.64 -13.19 6.49
CA PHE A 84 -1.35 -13.11 5.82
C PHE A 84 -1.40 -13.92 4.52
N THR A 85 -1.08 -13.25 3.41
CA THR A 85 -0.89 -13.88 2.10
C THR A 85 0.45 -13.43 1.55
N LEU A 86 1.30 -14.37 1.13
CA LEU A 86 2.53 -14.00 0.45
C LEU A 86 2.18 -13.32 -0.88
N PRO A 87 2.69 -12.10 -1.13
CA PRO A 87 2.53 -11.46 -2.43
C PRO A 87 3.20 -12.32 -3.51
N GLU A 88 2.48 -12.61 -4.59
CA GLU A 88 3.07 -13.24 -5.75
C GLU A 88 4.01 -12.25 -6.45
N ALA A 89 5.17 -12.73 -6.88
CA ALA A 89 6.08 -11.93 -7.68
C ALA A 89 5.39 -11.59 -9.01
N PRO A 90 5.33 -10.30 -9.41
CA PRO A 90 4.69 -9.94 -10.65
C PRO A 90 5.40 -10.59 -11.84
N PRO A 91 4.65 -11.10 -12.84
CA PRO A 91 5.25 -11.71 -14.02
C PRO A 91 6.09 -10.69 -14.79
N THR A 92 7.20 -11.15 -15.36
CA THR A 92 8.00 -10.32 -16.27
C THR A 92 7.24 -10.19 -17.59
N VAL A 93 6.72 -9.00 -17.87
CA VAL A 93 5.96 -8.69 -19.09
C VAL A 93 6.80 -7.79 -19.99
N ALA A 94 6.78 -8.04 -21.31
CA ALA A 94 7.35 -7.13 -22.28
C ALA A 94 6.66 -5.76 -22.20
N LEU A 95 7.45 -4.69 -22.16
CA LEU A 95 6.91 -3.33 -21.99
C LEU A 95 6.33 -2.82 -23.30
N ALA A 96 5.04 -2.55 -23.33
CA ALA A 96 4.36 -1.81 -24.40
C ALA A 96 4.38 -0.30 -24.13
N PRO A 97 4.10 0.55 -25.13
CA PRO A 97 3.96 1.98 -24.92
C PRO A 97 2.87 2.31 -23.90
N ALA A 98 3.07 3.39 -23.14
CA ALA A 98 2.08 3.84 -22.16
C ALA A 98 0.76 4.26 -22.83
N GLN A 99 -0.36 3.91 -22.24
CA GLN A 99 -1.68 4.36 -22.71
C GLN A 99 -1.87 5.84 -22.39
N LYS A 100 -2.04 6.67 -23.42
CA LYS A 100 -2.18 8.12 -23.26
C LYS A 100 -3.58 8.59 -22.85
N ASP A 101 -4.58 7.71 -22.97
CA ASP A 101 -5.99 8.11 -22.79
C ASP A 101 -6.57 7.81 -21.41
N ASN A 102 -5.82 7.13 -20.55
CA ASN A 102 -6.26 6.74 -19.21
C ASN A 102 -5.21 7.09 -18.15
N TYR A 103 -5.04 8.38 -17.93
CA TYR A 103 -4.18 8.85 -16.86
C TYR A 103 -4.86 8.74 -15.49
N GLY A 104 -4.15 8.18 -14.51
CA GLY A 104 -4.42 8.31 -13.09
C GLY A 104 -3.58 9.42 -12.47
N ARG A 105 -3.75 9.59 -11.17
CA ARG A 105 -3.01 10.55 -10.36
C ARG A 105 -2.36 9.86 -9.16
N ILE A 106 -1.18 10.32 -8.82
CA ILE A 106 -0.59 9.99 -7.54
C ILE A 106 -1.34 10.73 -6.44
N LEU A 107 -1.92 9.98 -5.51
CA LEU A 107 -2.65 10.53 -4.37
C LEU A 107 -1.70 10.94 -3.25
N ILE A 108 -0.82 10.02 -2.86
CA ILE A 108 0.10 10.20 -1.73
C ILE A 108 1.31 9.28 -1.88
N GLY A 109 2.46 9.71 -1.39
CA GLY A 109 3.64 8.87 -1.18
C GLY A 109 3.67 8.24 0.20
N ASP A 110 4.60 7.31 0.41
CA ASP A 110 4.84 6.72 1.73
C ASP A 110 5.25 7.78 2.75
N ASP A 111 4.91 7.54 4.04
CA ASP A 111 5.17 8.45 5.15
C ASP A 111 4.70 9.90 4.95
N ARG A 112 3.68 10.12 4.12
CA ARG A 112 3.18 11.47 3.76
C ARG A 112 4.28 12.35 3.16
N ARG A 113 5.30 11.76 2.56
CA ARG A 113 6.35 12.51 1.90
C ARG A 113 5.77 13.34 0.76
N LYS A 114 6.29 14.55 0.60
CA LYS A 114 5.91 15.44 -0.50
C LYS A 114 6.61 15.08 -1.81
N SER A 115 7.75 14.41 -1.71
CA SER A 115 8.55 13.95 -2.84
C SER A 115 9.07 12.55 -2.54
N PHE A 116 9.10 11.70 -3.55
CA PHE A 116 9.56 10.32 -3.45
C PHE A 116 10.25 9.91 -4.75
N GLY A 117 11.10 8.91 -4.65
CA GLY A 117 11.94 8.44 -5.75
C GLY A 117 12.09 6.93 -5.75
N GLN A 118 13.14 6.44 -6.39
CA GLN A 118 13.39 5.00 -6.57
C GLN A 118 13.34 4.24 -5.24
N GLY A 119 12.60 3.13 -5.22
CA GLY A 119 12.39 2.28 -4.05
C GLY A 119 11.22 2.69 -3.15
N ASP A 120 10.76 3.95 -3.21
CA ASP A 120 9.62 4.42 -2.44
C ASP A 120 8.29 3.85 -2.98
N PHE A 121 7.26 3.91 -2.12
CA PHE A 121 5.90 3.50 -2.48
C PHE A 121 4.99 4.72 -2.62
N MET A 122 3.99 4.59 -3.50
CA MET A 122 2.98 5.61 -3.74
C MET A 122 1.63 4.98 -4.01
N ILE A 123 0.56 5.69 -3.66
CA ILE A 123 -0.83 5.28 -3.93
C ILE A 123 -1.37 6.12 -5.07
N VAL A 124 -2.06 5.45 -6.00
CA VAL A 124 -2.70 6.06 -7.16
C VAL A 124 -4.20 5.83 -7.16
N ASP A 125 -4.96 6.69 -7.85
CA ASP A 125 -6.42 6.64 -8.02
C ASP A 125 -6.86 5.69 -9.14
N ARG A 126 -6.14 4.60 -9.35
CA ARG A 126 -6.46 3.57 -10.36
C ARG A 126 -6.26 2.20 -9.72
N GLY A 127 -7.23 1.32 -9.93
CA GLY A 127 -7.27 -0.02 -9.37
C GLY A 127 -7.79 -1.06 -10.35
N SER A 128 -8.28 -2.19 -9.83
CA SER A 128 -8.76 -3.30 -10.66
C SER A 128 -9.95 -2.90 -11.55
N ASN A 129 -10.80 -1.96 -11.10
CA ASN A 129 -11.89 -1.39 -11.92
C ASN A 129 -11.39 -0.63 -13.15
N HIS A 130 -10.10 -0.28 -13.17
CA HIS A 130 -9.43 0.40 -14.29
C HIS A 130 -8.50 -0.54 -15.08
N GLY A 131 -8.64 -1.86 -14.87
CA GLY A 131 -7.83 -2.86 -15.56
C GLY A 131 -6.40 -3.00 -15.02
N ILE A 132 -6.15 -2.55 -13.79
CA ILE A 132 -4.87 -2.71 -13.10
C ILE A 132 -4.82 -4.07 -12.40
N ALA A 133 -3.69 -4.74 -12.49
CA ALA A 133 -3.37 -5.95 -11.76
C ALA A 133 -1.99 -5.81 -11.08
N VAL A 134 -1.71 -6.65 -10.11
CA VAL A 134 -0.36 -6.75 -9.53
C VAL A 134 0.64 -7.04 -10.65
N GLY A 135 1.76 -6.32 -10.68
CA GLY A 135 2.75 -6.37 -11.75
C GLY A 135 2.51 -5.41 -12.91
N SER A 136 1.35 -4.75 -12.98
CA SER A 136 1.12 -3.70 -13.99
C SER A 136 2.17 -2.61 -13.90
N ARG A 137 2.74 -2.22 -15.04
CA ARG A 137 3.78 -1.20 -15.15
C ARG A 137 3.18 0.14 -15.51
N PHE A 138 3.75 1.21 -14.95
CA PHE A 138 3.32 2.58 -15.15
C PHE A 138 4.47 3.46 -15.56
N VAL A 139 4.18 4.45 -16.39
CA VAL A 139 5.06 5.61 -16.60
C VAL A 139 4.46 6.78 -15.82
N VAL A 140 5.31 7.52 -15.15
CA VAL A 140 4.92 8.69 -14.35
C VAL A 140 5.28 9.95 -15.11
N TYR A 141 4.35 10.90 -15.18
CA TYR A 141 4.48 12.13 -15.93
C TYR A 141 4.14 13.36 -15.08
N ARG A 142 4.76 14.48 -15.40
CA ARG A 142 4.39 15.80 -14.88
C ARG A 142 4.12 16.78 -16.00
N ASP A 143 3.05 17.58 -15.82
CA ASP A 143 2.78 18.69 -16.69
C ASP A 143 3.72 19.86 -16.34
N LYS A 144 4.51 20.30 -17.31
CA LYS A 144 5.21 21.56 -17.20
C LYS A 144 4.24 22.67 -17.66
N LEU A 145 3.67 23.38 -16.71
CA LEU A 145 2.71 24.48 -16.89
C LEU A 145 3.15 25.58 -17.90
N LEU A 146 4.36 25.49 -18.41
CA LEU A 146 4.94 26.45 -19.38
C LEU A 146 4.57 26.16 -20.84
N ALA A 147 4.06 24.97 -21.15
CA ALA A 147 3.62 24.62 -22.49
C ALA A 147 2.35 23.77 -22.37
N LYS A 148 1.23 24.23 -22.93
CA LYS A 148 -0.02 23.48 -22.94
C LYS A 148 0.21 22.04 -23.43
N ASN A 149 -0.16 21.05 -22.61
CA ASN A 149 -0.09 19.62 -22.88
C ASN A 149 1.31 19.02 -23.03
N PHE A 150 2.33 19.60 -22.42
CA PHE A 150 3.65 18.98 -22.40
C PHE A 150 3.85 18.15 -21.14
N LEU A 151 3.63 16.83 -21.26
CA LEU A 151 3.95 15.86 -20.21
C LEU A 151 5.38 15.36 -20.41
N TYR A 152 6.22 15.52 -19.38
CA TYR A 152 7.54 14.91 -19.40
C TYR A 152 7.62 13.71 -18.46
N ASP A 153 8.32 12.70 -18.92
CA ASP A 153 8.53 11.43 -18.23
C ASP A 153 9.42 11.62 -17.01
N LEU A 154 8.90 11.27 -15.83
CA LEU A 154 9.61 11.30 -14.57
C LEU A 154 10.25 9.96 -14.22
N GLY A 155 9.74 8.85 -14.78
CA GLY A 155 10.21 7.50 -14.46
C GLY A 155 9.11 6.45 -14.52
N GLU A 156 9.39 5.30 -13.90
CA GLU A 156 8.57 4.10 -13.98
C GLU A 156 8.25 3.52 -12.62
N ALA A 157 7.08 2.90 -12.51
CA ALA A 157 6.62 2.23 -11.29
C ALA A 157 5.90 0.91 -11.62
N VAL A 158 5.74 0.04 -10.62
CA VAL A 158 5.02 -1.24 -10.73
C VAL A 158 3.98 -1.36 -9.65
N ALA A 159 2.80 -1.89 -9.98
CA ALA A 159 1.76 -2.18 -9.01
C ALA A 159 2.13 -3.39 -8.15
N VAL A 160 2.14 -3.20 -6.83
CA VAL A 160 2.46 -4.23 -5.84
C VAL A 160 1.27 -4.65 -4.99
N ASP A 161 0.27 -3.77 -4.86
CA ASP A 161 -1.03 -4.07 -4.25
C ASP A 161 -2.11 -3.34 -5.04
N VAL A 162 -3.25 -4.02 -5.28
CA VAL A 162 -4.34 -3.49 -6.11
C VAL A 162 -5.66 -3.66 -5.39
N ARG A 163 -6.40 -2.55 -5.27
CA ARG A 163 -7.76 -2.47 -4.74
C ARG A 163 -8.72 -2.09 -5.88
N PRO A 164 -10.04 -2.10 -5.68
CA PRO A 164 -10.98 -1.74 -6.75
C PRO A 164 -10.68 -0.41 -7.42
N ASP A 165 -10.44 0.66 -6.66
CA ASP A 165 -10.31 2.03 -7.17
C ASP A 165 -8.93 2.65 -6.91
N SER A 166 -8.01 1.91 -6.34
CA SER A 166 -6.65 2.38 -6.05
C SER A 166 -5.62 1.27 -6.19
N ALA A 167 -4.36 1.64 -6.35
CA ALA A 167 -3.25 0.70 -6.28
C ALA A 167 -2.06 1.33 -5.55
N THR A 168 -1.29 0.48 -4.90
CA THR A 168 0.03 0.86 -4.38
C THR A 168 1.07 0.51 -5.43
N LEU A 169 1.85 1.50 -5.83
CA LEU A 169 2.93 1.34 -6.78
C LEU A 169 4.27 1.49 -6.08
N GLN A 170 5.25 0.68 -6.47
CA GLN A 170 6.66 0.86 -6.12
C GLN A 170 7.38 1.57 -7.25
N VAL A 171 8.14 2.60 -6.92
CA VAL A 171 8.96 3.33 -7.90
C VAL A 171 10.18 2.48 -8.29
N LEU A 172 10.30 2.16 -9.56
CA LEU A 172 11.41 1.37 -10.10
C LEU A 172 12.55 2.25 -10.59
N VAL A 173 12.19 3.31 -11.32
CA VAL A 173 13.14 4.27 -11.90
C VAL A 173 12.60 5.67 -11.66
N SER A 174 13.45 6.56 -11.17
CA SER A 174 13.13 7.97 -10.96
C SER A 174 14.20 8.84 -11.61
N ARG A 175 13.81 9.62 -12.62
CA ARG A 175 14.65 10.63 -13.28
C ARG A 175 14.53 11.99 -12.62
N ASP A 176 13.40 12.23 -11.96
CA ASP A 176 13.10 13.39 -11.12
C ASP A 176 12.19 12.94 -9.98
N ALA A 177 12.14 13.68 -8.89
CA ALA A 177 11.33 13.34 -7.74
C ALA A 177 9.83 13.37 -8.07
N PHE A 178 9.12 12.28 -7.78
CA PHE A 178 7.67 12.18 -7.93
C PHE A 178 6.97 12.98 -6.83
N ARG A 179 5.74 13.44 -7.10
CA ARG A 179 4.92 14.22 -6.15
C ARG A 179 3.45 13.81 -6.26
N SER A 180 2.72 14.02 -5.17
CA SER A 180 1.25 13.90 -5.24
C SER A 180 0.69 14.84 -6.31
N GLY A 181 -0.21 14.32 -7.14
CA GLY A 181 -0.79 15.01 -8.28
C GLY A 181 -0.09 14.76 -9.61
N ASP A 182 1.09 14.14 -9.65
CA ASP A 182 1.70 13.69 -10.90
C ASP A 182 0.81 12.65 -11.58
N TYR A 183 0.88 12.56 -12.89
CA TYR A 183 0.10 11.62 -13.70
C TYR A 183 0.78 10.24 -13.74
N VAL A 184 -0.04 9.21 -13.76
CA VAL A 184 0.41 7.84 -14.03
C VAL A 184 -0.34 7.28 -15.22
N ALA A 185 0.37 6.63 -16.13
CA ALA A 185 -0.21 5.97 -17.31
C ALA A 185 0.19 4.50 -17.30
N LEU A 186 -0.81 3.62 -17.47
CA LEU A 186 -0.58 2.18 -17.59
C LEU A 186 0.25 1.87 -18.84
N ARG A 187 1.28 1.08 -18.67
CA ARG A 187 2.06 0.46 -19.74
C ARG A 187 1.56 -0.98 -19.91
N LYS A 188 0.99 -1.27 -21.07
CA LYS A 188 0.57 -2.64 -21.41
C LYS A 188 1.70 -3.46 -22.00
#